data_259f85104d486828708f21b08e983465
#
_entry.id   259f85104d486828708f21b08e983465
#
_cell.length_a   1.000
_cell.length_b   1.000
_cell.length_c   1.000
_cell.angle_alpha   90.00
_cell.angle_beta   90.00
_cell.angle_gamma   90.00
#
_symmetry.space_group_name_H-M   'P 1'
#
loop_
_entity.id
_entity.type
_entity.pdbx_description
1 polymer ?
#
loop_
_entity_poly.entity_id
_entity_poly.type
_entity_poly.pdbx_seq_one_letter_code
_entity_poly.pdbx_strand_id
1 'polypeptide(L)'
;MNNNSSLSHRKAEPENGTFYIVGTPIGNLNDISQRALNILKNVSLIACEDTRQTKKILNKFVISNNLISFNKHNSSKKIPGLVKKLKEGKSIAIVSDAGMPGICDPGEDFTKRLKAEEIDVICIPGACAAITALVSSGLPSSSFIFEGFLPKKKIDRDKILLEISKHEKTTIIYESPHRLKKLLKELYGVCGGDREVIVARELTKKYEEHIGHNINDAIEFFENKEVVGEITVVVKGIDKKMSIVNEASLKKDLKELINAGLSLSAASKYLAKKNGLKKTIIYNLN
;
A
#
# COMPACT_ATOMS: atom_id res chain seq x y z
N MET A 1 -15.85 26.59 -32.28
CA MET A 1 -14.43 26.81 -32.02
C MET A 1 -13.93 25.70 -31.09
N ASN A 2 -13.32 24.67 -31.66
CA ASN A 2 -12.84 23.52 -30.89
C ASN A 2 -11.42 23.82 -30.41
N ASN A 3 -11.26 24.31 -29.21
CA ASN A 3 -9.96 24.37 -28.54
C ASN A 3 -9.70 23.04 -27.81
N ASN A 4 -9.48 21.97 -28.57
CA ASN A 4 -8.83 20.77 -28.06
C ASN A 4 -7.32 20.92 -28.18
N SER A 5 -6.72 21.80 -27.41
CA SER A 5 -5.30 21.70 -27.10
C SER A 5 -5.14 20.51 -26.15
N SER A 6 -4.89 19.31 -26.67
CA SER A 6 -4.55 18.18 -25.84
C SER A 6 -3.22 18.48 -25.15
N LEU A 7 -3.24 18.71 -23.86
CA LEU A 7 -2.08 18.88 -23.01
C LEU A 7 -1.23 17.58 -22.89
N SER A 8 -1.65 16.52 -23.58
CA SER A 8 -1.00 15.22 -23.58
C SER A 8 0.03 15.13 -24.73
N HIS A 9 1.21 14.61 -24.41
CA HIS A 9 2.22 14.26 -25.42
C HIS A 9 1.76 13.14 -26.39
N ARG A 10 0.75 12.35 -25.98
CA ARG A 10 0.14 11.30 -26.80
C ARG A 10 -1.13 11.84 -27.46
N LYS A 11 -1.06 12.09 -28.77
CA LYS A 11 -2.14 12.72 -29.53
C LYS A 11 -3.27 11.77 -29.91
N ALA A 12 -3.05 10.45 -29.90
CA ALA A 12 -4.01 9.44 -30.34
C ALA A 12 -4.10 8.27 -29.33
N GLU A 13 -4.80 8.48 -28.23
CA GLU A 13 -5.12 7.38 -27.29
C GLU A 13 -6.61 7.00 -27.40
N PRO A 14 -6.93 5.70 -27.34
CA PRO A 14 -6.02 4.54 -27.18
C PRO A 14 -5.32 4.15 -28.50
N GLU A 15 -4.05 3.75 -28.38
CA GLU A 15 -3.25 3.22 -29.49
C GLU A 15 -3.54 1.73 -29.73
N ASN A 16 -3.43 1.29 -30.99
CA ASN A 16 -3.62 -0.11 -31.35
C ASN A 16 -2.54 -1.01 -30.72
N GLY A 17 -2.94 -2.22 -30.29
CA GLY A 17 -2.02 -3.18 -29.70
C GLY A 17 -1.53 -2.84 -28.30
N THR A 18 -2.04 -1.76 -27.70
CA THR A 18 -1.58 -1.23 -26.42
C THR A 18 -2.47 -1.67 -25.25
N PHE A 19 -1.84 -2.00 -24.14
CA PHE A 19 -2.50 -2.35 -22.89
C PHE A 19 -2.48 -1.17 -21.92
N TYR A 20 -3.63 -0.83 -21.37
CA TYR A 20 -3.81 0.28 -20.45
C TYR A 20 -4.16 -0.20 -19.04
N ILE A 21 -3.35 0.14 -18.04
CA ILE A 21 -3.68 -0.04 -16.63
C ILE A 21 -4.38 1.24 -16.18
N VAL A 22 -5.66 1.17 -15.84
CA VAL A 22 -6.48 2.37 -15.59
C VAL A 22 -6.90 2.42 -14.14
N GLY A 23 -6.43 3.47 -13.43
CA GLY A 23 -6.86 3.74 -12.06
C GLY A 23 -8.33 4.17 -12.01
N THR A 24 -9.09 3.58 -11.08
CA THR A 24 -10.49 3.85 -10.83
C THR A 24 -10.68 4.57 -9.48
N PRO A 25 -11.83 5.22 -9.24
CA PRO A 25 -12.12 5.84 -7.95
C PRO A 25 -12.10 4.84 -6.80
N ILE A 26 -11.71 5.31 -5.60
CA ILE A 26 -11.73 4.53 -4.35
C ILE A 26 -12.96 4.82 -3.48
N GLY A 27 -13.87 5.67 -3.96
CA GLY A 27 -15.09 6.05 -3.22
C GLY A 27 -15.85 7.13 -3.94
N ASN A 28 -15.21 8.23 -4.31
CA ASN A 28 -15.82 9.35 -5.01
C ASN A 28 -15.63 9.19 -6.54
N LEU A 29 -16.71 9.01 -7.26
CA LEU A 29 -16.66 8.84 -8.72
C LEU A 29 -16.04 10.03 -9.47
N ASN A 30 -16.01 11.22 -8.86
CA ASN A 30 -15.41 12.42 -9.47
C ASN A 30 -13.86 12.38 -9.45
N ASP A 31 -13.23 11.45 -8.73
CA ASP A 31 -11.78 11.30 -8.69
C ASP A 31 -11.23 10.59 -9.94
N ILE A 32 -12.08 10.18 -10.86
CA ILE A 32 -11.65 9.59 -12.13
C ILE A 32 -11.11 10.67 -13.07
N SER A 33 -9.94 10.41 -13.66
CA SER A 33 -9.35 11.37 -14.60
C SER A 33 -10.08 11.38 -15.94
N GLN A 34 -10.11 12.54 -16.61
CA GLN A 34 -10.64 12.67 -17.96
C GLN A 34 -9.94 11.73 -18.96
N ARG A 35 -8.63 11.48 -18.78
CA ARG A 35 -7.85 10.55 -19.58
C ARG A 35 -8.32 9.11 -19.37
N ALA A 36 -8.60 8.70 -18.11
CA ALA A 36 -9.16 7.40 -17.81
C ALA A 36 -10.51 7.19 -18.48
N LEU A 37 -11.41 8.17 -18.44
CA LEU A 37 -12.71 8.12 -19.12
C LEU A 37 -12.54 7.97 -20.62
N ASN A 38 -11.62 8.72 -21.24
CA ASN A 38 -11.33 8.61 -22.68
C ASN A 38 -10.83 7.21 -23.05
N ILE A 39 -9.90 6.64 -22.29
CA ILE A 39 -9.40 5.28 -22.51
C ILE A 39 -10.53 4.26 -22.36
N LEU A 40 -11.30 4.30 -21.28
CA LEU A 40 -12.40 3.36 -21.04
C LEU A 40 -13.49 3.44 -22.10
N LYS A 41 -13.72 4.62 -22.68
CA LYS A 41 -14.69 4.81 -23.77
C LYS A 41 -14.22 4.18 -25.09
N ASN A 42 -12.93 4.26 -25.40
CA ASN A 42 -12.42 4.04 -26.75
C ASN A 42 -11.57 2.77 -26.94
N VAL A 43 -11.16 2.07 -25.86
CA VAL A 43 -10.47 0.77 -25.98
C VAL A 43 -11.40 -0.30 -26.59
N SER A 44 -10.82 -1.30 -27.22
CA SER A 44 -11.56 -2.40 -27.80
C SER A 44 -12.24 -3.31 -26.76
N LEU A 45 -11.68 -3.37 -25.55
CA LEU A 45 -12.12 -4.27 -24.49
C LEU A 45 -11.64 -3.78 -23.11
N ILE A 46 -12.47 -3.94 -22.09
CA ILE A 46 -12.11 -3.70 -20.70
C ILE A 46 -12.08 -5.01 -19.93
N ALA A 47 -10.91 -5.37 -19.39
CA ALA A 47 -10.74 -6.45 -18.43
C ALA A 47 -10.96 -5.90 -17.01
N CYS A 48 -11.86 -6.47 -16.23
CA CYS A 48 -12.23 -5.95 -14.91
C CYS A 48 -12.44 -7.09 -13.89
N GLU A 49 -12.18 -6.80 -12.64
CA GLU A 49 -12.29 -7.78 -11.54
C GLU A 49 -13.75 -8.22 -11.36
N ASP A 50 -14.65 -7.27 -11.10
CA ASP A 50 -16.09 -7.46 -11.08
C ASP A 50 -16.78 -6.58 -12.13
N THR A 51 -17.39 -7.20 -13.14
CA THR A 51 -18.11 -6.50 -14.21
C THR A 51 -19.28 -5.65 -13.70
N ARG A 52 -19.86 -6.01 -12.55
CA ARG A 52 -20.98 -5.26 -11.94
C ARG A 52 -20.50 -3.92 -11.36
N GLN A 53 -19.33 -3.90 -10.72
CA GLN A 53 -18.74 -2.67 -10.17
C GLN A 53 -18.27 -1.76 -11.31
N THR A 54 -17.56 -2.30 -12.28
CA THR A 54 -17.12 -1.53 -13.45
C THR A 54 -18.32 -0.93 -14.21
N LYS A 55 -19.41 -1.68 -14.38
CA LYS A 55 -20.63 -1.16 -15.02
C LYS A 55 -21.20 0.07 -14.30
N LYS A 56 -21.12 0.17 -12.98
CA LYS A 56 -21.59 1.36 -12.24
C LYS A 56 -20.80 2.60 -12.65
N ILE A 57 -19.47 2.48 -12.78
CA ILE A 57 -18.60 3.57 -13.24
C ILE A 57 -18.96 3.95 -14.68
N LEU A 58 -19.01 2.99 -15.59
CA LEU A 58 -19.30 3.23 -17.01
C LEU A 58 -20.69 3.89 -17.21
N ASN A 59 -21.71 3.40 -16.50
CA ASN A 59 -23.05 3.96 -16.56
C ASN A 59 -23.11 5.40 -16.08
N LYS A 60 -22.40 5.73 -15.00
CA LYS A 60 -22.32 7.11 -14.46
C LYS A 60 -21.79 8.09 -15.50
N PHE A 61 -20.86 7.66 -16.35
CA PHE A 61 -20.23 8.50 -17.37
C PHE A 61 -20.74 8.23 -18.79
N VAL A 62 -21.86 7.50 -18.91
CA VAL A 62 -22.54 7.21 -20.19
C VAL A 62 -21.55 6.54 -21.18
N ILE A 63 -20.71 5.64 -20.69
CA ILE A 63 -19.75 4.87 -21.49
C ILE A 63 -20.34 3.49 -21.78
N SER A 64 -20.38 3.11 -23.06
CA SER A 64 -20.72 1.75 -23.51
C SER A 64 -19.45 1.09 -24.02
N ASN A 65 -19.05 -0.03 -23.40
CA ASN A 65 -17.91 -0.81 -23.86
C ASN A 65 -18.06 -2.30 -23.47
N ASN A 66 -17.30 -3.17 -24.13
CA ASN A 66 -17.27 -4.60 -23.85
C ASN A 66 -16.46 -4.88 -22.57
N LEU A 67 -17.05 -5.64 -21.66
CA LEU A 67 -16.41 -6.05 -20.40
C LEU A 67 -16.13 -7.53 -20.39
N ILE A 68 -14.96 -7.92 -19.87
CA ILE A 68 -14.67 -9.30 -19.48
C ILE A 68 -14.22 -9.36 -18.04
N SER A 69 -14.67 -10.37 -17.32
CA SER A 69 -14.16 -10.63 -15.96
C SER A 69 -12.70 -11.06 -16.02
N PHE A 70 -11.83 -10.43 -15.22
CA PHE A 70 -10.42 -10.76 -15.08
C PHE A 70 -10.03 -10.64 -13.59
N ASN A 71 -9.99 -11.76 -12.89
CA ASN A 71 -9.72 -11.83 -11.45
C ASN A 71 -8.67 -12.89 -11.14
N LYS A 72 -8.24 -12.98 -9.87
CA LYS A 72 -7.20 -13.92 -9.41
C LYS A 72 -7.46 -15.39 -9.80
N HIS A 73 -8.74 -15.79 -9.93
CA HIS A 73 -9.12 -17.17 -10.21
C HIS A 73 -9.10 -17.52 -11.71
N ASN A 74 -9.22 -16.52 -12.59
CA ASN A 74 -9.35 -16.77 -14.04
C ASN A 74 -8.24 -16.11 -14.89
N SER A 75 -7.39 -15.27 -14.30
CA SER A 75 -6.36 -14.49 -14.99
C SER A 75 -5.42 -15.39 -15.82
N SER A 76 -4.87 -16.44 -15.21
CA SER A 76 -3.92 -17.34 -15.89
C SER A 76 -4.49 -17.96 -17.17
N LYS A 77 -5.79 -18.31 -17.18
CA LYS A 77 -6.48 -18.88 -18.35
C LYS A 77 -6.78 -17.83 -19.43
N LYS A 78 -6.97 -16.56 -19.02
CA LYS A 78 -7.37 -15.47 -19.93
C LYS A 78 -6.20 -14.74 -20.56
N ILE A 79 -5.07 -14.66 -19.89
CA ILE A 79 -3.87 -13.95 -20.36
C ILE A 79 -3.50 -14.34 -21.81
N PRO A 80 -3.39 -15.63 -22.19
CA PRO A 80 -2.99 -15.98 -23.57
C PRO A 80 -3.92 -15.42 -24.64
N GLY A 81 -5.24 -15.47 -24.39
CA GLY A 81 -6.23 -14.93 -25.33
C GLY A 81 -6.21 -13.40 -25.42
N LEU A 82 -5.91 -12.71 -24.32
CA LEU A 82 -5.77 -11.25 -24.30
C LEU A 82 -4.48 -10.80 -24.99
N VAL A 83 -3.37 -11.50 -24.78
CA VAL A 83 -2.11 -11.28 -25.51
C VAL A 83 -2.32 -11.40 -27.01
N LYS A 84 -3.01 -12.46 -27.46
CA LYS A 84 -3.34 -12.63 -28.88
C LYS A 84 -4.10 -11.44 -29.43
N LYS A 85 -5.13 -10.95 -28.72
CA LYS A 85 -5.92 -9.78 -29.13
C LYS A 85 -5.08 -8.50 -29.26
N LEU A 86 -4.15 -8.29 -28.32
CA LEU A 86 -3.22 -7.15 -28.36
C LEU A 86 -2.31 -7.23 -29.61
N LYS A 87 -1.76 -8.43 -29.90
CA LYS A 87 -0.96 -8.66 -31.11
C LYS A 87 -1.77 -8.50 -32.42
N GLU A 88 -3.07 -8.71 -32.38
CA GLU A 88 -4.01 -8.43 -33.47
C GLU A 88 -4.36 -6.92 -33.58
N GLY A 89 -3.70 -6.05 -32.80
CA GLY A 89 -3.92 -4.61 -32.84
C GLY A 89 -5.11 -4.12 -31.98
N LYS A 90 -5.73 -4.96 -31.15
CA LYS A 90 -6.79 -4.51 -30.24
C LYS A 90 -6.18 -3.80 -29.03
N SER A 91 -6.73 -2.65 -28.65
CA SER A 91 -6.39 -1.99 -27.38
C SER A 91 -7.21 -2.58 -26.22
N ILE A 92 -6.59 -2.80 -25.07
CA ILE A 92 -7.26 -3.39 -23.90
C ILE A 92 -6.95 -2.54 -22.67
N ALA A 93 -7.97 -2.22 -21.87
CA ALA A 93 -7.79 -1.64 -20.55
C ALA A 93 -8.01 -2.70 -19.47
N ILE A 94 -7.25 -2.61 -18.36
CA ILE A 94 -7.56 -3.31 -17.11
C ILE A 94 -7.99 -2.31 -16.06
N VAL A 95 -9.01 -2.65 -15.28
CA VAL A 95 -9.46 -1.93 -14.10
C VAL A 95 -9.64 -2.90 -12.92
N SER A 96 -9.39 -2.43 -11.71
CA SER A 96 -9.81 -3.10 -10.46
C SER A 96 -11.16 -2.55 -9.99
N ASP A 97 -11.72 -3.14 -8.96
CA ASP A 97 -12.99 -2.67 -8.38
C ASP A 97 -12.86 -1.27 -7.77
N ALA A 98 -11.66 -0.94 -7.24
CA ALA A 98 -11.33 0.38 -6.74
C ALA A 98 -9.80 0.63 -6.80
N GLY A 99 -9.39 1.85 -7.15
CA GLY A 99 -7.99 2.26 -7.14
C GLY A 99 -7.17 1.76 -8.32
N MET A 100 -5.91 1.44 -8.06
CA MET A 100 -4.92 1.07 -9.09
C MET A 100 -4.85 -0.45 -9.26
N PRO A 101 -5.13 -0.99 -10.47
CA PRO A 101 -4.91 -2.40 -10.76
C PRO A 101 -3.45 -2.82 -10.50
N GLY A 102 -3.26 -4.04 -9.97
CA GLY A 102 -1.95 -4.57 -9.60
C GLY A 102 -1.48 -4.19 -8.19
N ILE A 103 -2.17 -3.27 -7.49
CA ILE A 103 -1.89 -2.95 -6.08
C ILE A 103 -2.87 -3.73 -5.20
N CYS A 104 -2.44 -4.86 -4.67
CA CYS A 104 -3.27 -5.86 -3.98
C CYS A 104 -4.33 -6.55 -4.85
N ASP A 105 -4.41 -6.21 -6.12
CA ASP A 105 -5.39 -6.63 -7.12
C ASP A 105 -4.73 -7.40 -8.28
N PRO A 106 -5.51 -8.06 -9.14
CA PRO A 106 -4.98 -8.70 -10.34
C PRO A 106 -4.34 -7.70 -11.30
N GLY A 107 -3.23 -8.10 -11.94
CA GLY A 107 -2.60 -7.27 -12.99
C GLY A 107 -1.09 -7.49 -13.14
N GLU A 108 -0.39 -7.83 -12.05
CA GLU A 108 1.06 -7.99 -12.03
C GLU A 108 1.54 -9.04 -13.06
N ASP A 109 1.01 -10.27 -12.97
CA ASP A 109 1.39 -11.37 -13.88
C ASP A 109 1.09 -11.04 -15.34
N PHE A 110 -0.03 -10.34 -15.59
CA PHE A 110 -0.40 -9.93 -16.93
C PHE A 110 0.58 -8.89 -17.45
N THR A 111 0.88 -7.87 -16.67
CA THR A 111 1.88 -6.83 -17.03
C THR A 111 3.25 -7.44 -17.28
N LYS A 112 3.69 -8.37 -16.43
CA LYS A 112 4.95 -9.10 -16.61
C LYS A 112 4.96 -9.89 -17.94
N ARG A 113 3.87 -10.58 -18.25
CA ARG A 113 3.72 -11.32 -19.50
C ARG A 113 3.77 -10.41 -20.72
N LEU A 114 3.07 -9.27 -20.69
CA LEU A 114 3.04 -8.32 -21.79
C LEU A 114 4.41 -7.72 -22.07
N LYS A 115 5.16 -7.37 -21.05
CA LYS A 115 6.54 -6.89 -21.20
C LYS A 115 7.47 -7.94 -21.81
N ALA A 116 7.30 -9.23 -21.47
CA ALA A 116 8.05 -10.33 -22.08
C ALA A 116 7.67 -10.58 -23.55
N GLU A 117 6.52 -10.12 -23.99
CA GLU A 117 6.02 -10.19 -25.37
C GLU A 117 6.23 -8.87 -26.15
N GLU A 118 6.97 -7.93 -25.59
CA GLU A 118 7.27 -6.59 -26.15
C GLU A 118 5.99 -5.79 -26.50
N ILE A 119 4.91 -6.01 -25.74
CA ILE A 119 3.65 -5.28 -25.91
C ILE A 119 3.68 -4.02 -25.04
N ASP A 120 3.29 -2.89 -25.61
CA ASP A 120 3.22 -1.61 -24.92
C ASP A 120 2.22 -1.64 -23.77
N VAL A 121 2.70 -1.20 -22.58
CA VAL A 121 1.91 -1.07 -21.36
C VAL A 121 1.94 0.37 -20.88
N ILE A 122 0.78 0.99 -20.82
CA ILE A 122 0.60 2.38 -20.39
C ILE A 122 -0.23 2.40 -19.11
N CYS A 123 0.29 3.07 -18.08
CA CYS A 123 -0.44 3.29 -16.84
C CYS A 123 -1.13 4.66 -16.88
N ILE A 124 -2.44 4.68 -16.68
CA ILE A 124 -3.24 5.88 -16.51
C ILE A 124 -3.39 6.10 -15.00
N PRO A 125 -2.76 7.14 -14.44
CA PRO A 125 -2.78 7.36 -13.00
C PRO A 125 -4.18 7.65 -12.50
N GLY A 126 -4.46 7.19 -11.29
CA GLY A 126 -5.74 7.37 -10.62
C GLY A 126 -5.61 7.32 -9.10
N ALA A 127 -6.75 7.28 -8.42
CA ALA A 127 -6.81 7.23 -6.97
C ALA A 127 -6.09 5.98 -6.41
N CYS A 128 -5.42 6.17 -5.26
CA CYS A 128 -4.73 5.09 -4.55
C CYS A 128 -4.88 5.31 -3.04
N ALA A 129 -5.61 4.43 -2.37
CA ALA A 129 -5.91 4.58 -0.95
C ALA A 129 -4.64 4.66 -0.08
N ALA A 130 -3.58 3.91 -0.42
CA ALA A 130 -2.31 3.95 0.32
C ALA A 130 -1.67 5.34 0.29
N ILE A 131 -1.58 5.95 -0.89
CA ILE A 131 -0.96 7.28 -1.07
C ILE A 131 -1.87 8.37 -0.49
N THR A 132 -3.19 8.26 -0.71
CA THR A 132 -4.16 9.20 -0.14
C THR A 132 -4.09 9.21 1.38
N ALA A 133 -4.10 8.04 2.03
CA ALA A 133 -3.95 7.91 3.48
C ALA A 133 -2.61 8.47 3.98
N LEU A 134 -1.51 8.16 3.29
CA LEU A 134 -0.19 8.65 3.67
C LEU A 134 -0.12 10.18 3.67
N VAL A 135 -0.57 10.80 2.59
CA VAL A 135 -0.52 12.27 2.44
C VAL A 135 -1.43 12.96 3.45
N SER A 136 -2.64 12.42 3.67
CA SER A 136 -3.60 12.99 4.64
C SER A 136 -3.27 12.70 6.09
N SER A 137 -2.39 11.72 6.38
CA SER A 137 -1.97 11.38 7.75
C SER A 137 -1.07 12.43 8.40
N GLY A 138 -0.37 13.26 7.60
CA GLY A 138 0.67 14.18 8.11
C GLY A 138 1.94 13.48 8.61
N LEU A 139 2.04 12.16 8.54
CA LEU A 139 3.23 11.41 8.92
C LEU A 139 4.33 11.52 7.85
N PRO A 140 5.62 11.27 8.19
CA PRO A 140 6.72 11.37 7.24
C PRO A 140 6.48 10.54 5.97
N SER A 141 6.51 11.19 4.81
CA SER A 141 6.14 10.58 3.51
C SER A 141 7.29 10.51 2.50
N SER A 142 8.46 11.08 2.81
CA SER A 142 9.62 11.08 1.90
C SER A 142 10.13 9.67 1.57
N SER A 143 9.94 8.72 2.47
CA SER A 143 10.25 7.29 2.26
C SER A 143 9.31 6.46 3.12
N PHE A 144 8.63 5.52 2.50
CA PHE A 144 7.62 4.69 3.18
C PHE A 144 7.67 3.24 2.68
N ILE A 145 6.99 2.36 3.38
CA ILE A 145 6.82 0.94 3.05
C ILE A 145 5.32 0.69 2.90
N PHE A 146 4.93 -0.03 1.87
CA PHE A 146 3.57 -0.50 1.67
C PHE A 146 3.52 -2.02 1.84
N GLU A 147 2.82 -2.47 2.87
CA GLU A 147 2.68 -3.90 3.21
C GLU A 147 1.41 -4.53 2.62
N GLY A 148 0.47 -3.72 2.15
CA GLY A 148 -0.84 -4.21 1.73
C GLY A 148 -1.60 -4.88 2.86
N PHE A 149 -2.31 -5.99 2.59
CA PHE A 149 -3.02 -6.77 3.61
C PHE A 149 -2.07 -7.74 4.31
N LEU A 150 -1.93 -7.61 5.62
CA LEU A 150 -1.10 -8.53 6.39
C LEU A 150 -1.64 -9.97 6.33
N PRO A 151 -0.74 -10.98 6.30
CA PRO A 151 -1.12 -12.39 6.23
C PRO A 151 -2.12 -12.79 7.31
N LYS A 152 -2.99 -13.77 6.97
CA LYS A 152 -3.90 -14.38 7.96
C LYS A 152 -3.17 -15.38 8.86
N LYS A 153 -2.12 -16.03 8.35
CA LYS A 153 -1.32 -17.00 9.09
C LYS A 153 -0.49 -16.30 10.15
N LYS A 154 -0.65 -16.70 11.41
CA LYS A 154 -0.08 -16.00 12.57
C LYS A 154 1.44 -15.82 12.47
N ILE A 155 2.18 -16.88 12.14
CA ILE A 155 3.66 -16.85 12.06
C ILE A 155 4.16 -15.79 11.07
N ASP A 156 3.57 -15.73 9.88
CA ASP A 156 3.98 -14.79 8.83
C ASP A 156 3.55 -13.35 9.19
N ARG A 157 2.38 -13.21 9.81
CA ARG A 157 1.88 -11.92 10.32
C ARG A 157 2.77 -11.36 11.44
N ASP A 158 3.12 -12.21 12.43
CA ASP A 158 3.96 -11.81 13.56
C ASP A 158 5.36 -11.34 13.10
N LYS A 159 5.93 -11.97 12.06
CA LYS A 159 7.20 -11.54 11.46
C LYS A 159 7.10 -10.12 10.91
N ILE A 160 6.10 -9.84 10.08
CA ILE A 160 5.92 -8.52 9.48
C ILE A 160 5.66 -7.47 10.58
N LEU A 161 4.83 -7.77 11.58
CA LEU A 161 4.58 -6.86 12.70
C LEU A 161 5.88 -6.54 13.47
N LEU A 162 6.75 -7.53 13.68
CA LEU A 162 8.04 -7.30 14.30
C LEU A 162 8.99 -6.45 13.43
N GLU A 163 8.92 -6.59 12.10
CA GLU A 163 9.66 -5.73 11.17
C GLU A 163 9.13 -4.30 11.21
N ILE A 164 7.81 -4.10 11.18
CA ILE A 164 7.15 -2.79 11.32
C ILE A 164 7.60 -2.08 12.59
N SER A 165 7.74 -2.80 13.71
CA SER A 165 8.19 -2.21 14.97
C SER A 165 9.60 -1.59 14.90
N LYS A 166 10.43 -2.05 13.95
CA LYS A 166 11.82 -1.64 13.75
C LYS A 166 12.02 -0.70 12.56
N HIS A 167 11.02 -0.54 11.71
CA HIS A 167 11.15 0.33 10.54
C HIS A 167 11.36 1.78 10.94
N GLU A 168 12.34 2.45 10.35
CA GLU A 168 12.55 3.91 10.44
C GLU A 168 11.61 4.67 9.49
N LYS A 169 10.97 3.96 8.57
CA LYS A 169 10.08 4.52 7.54
C LYS A 169 8.64 4.34 7.94
N THR A 170 7.80 5.28 7.55
CA THR A 170 6.34 5.13 7.67
C THR A 170 5.87 3.89 6.93
N THR A 171 5.02 3.08 7.56
CA THR A 171 4.47 1.86 6.98
C THR A 171 2.97 2.02 6.77
N ILE A 172 2.50 1.61 5.59
CA ILE A 172 1.09 1.66 5.21
C ILE A 172 0.56 0.24 5.10
N ILE A 173 -0.59 0.00 5.75
CA ILE A 173 -1.24 -1.31 5.83
C ILE A 173 -2.69 -1.16 5.38
N TYR A 174 -3.17 -2.04 4.50
CA TYR A 174 -4.60 -2.22 4.26
C TYR A 174 -5.16 -3.22 5.28
N GLU A 175 -6.34 -2.92 5.83
CA GLU A 175 -6.97 -3.84 6.75
C GLU A 175 -8.50 -3.85 6.58
N SER A 176 -9.09 -4.99 6.86
CA SER A 176 -10.55 -5.12 6.89
C SER A 176 -11.12 -4.62 8.21
N PRO A 177 -12.39 -4.12 8.21
CA PRO A 177 -13.02 -3.63 9.44
C PRO A 177 -13.05 -4.69 10.55
N HIS A 178 -13.31 -5.94 10.21
CA HIS A 178 -13.36 -7.05 11.18
C HIS A 178 -12.00 -7.37 11.84
N ARG A 179 -10.89 -6.95 11.24
CA ARG A 179 -9.53 -7.24 11.72
C ARG A 179 -8.84 -6.03 12.34
N LEU A 180 -9.39 -4.81 12.19
CA LEU A 180 -8.75 -3.57 12.64
C LEU A 180 -8.44 -3.59 14.14
N LYS A 181 -9.42 -3.91 15.00
CA LYS A 181 -9.21 -3.94 16.46
C LYS A 181 -8.10 -4.92 16.85
N LYS A 182 -8.02 -6.05 16.16
CA LYS A 182 -6.94 -7.02 16.37
C LYS A 182 -5.60 -6.45 15.92
N LEU A 183 -5.52 -5.83 14.75
CA LEU A 183 -4.30 -5.21 14.24
C LEU A 183 -3.77 -4.13 15.19
N LEU A 184 -4.63 -3.26 15.71
CA LEU A 184 -4.23 -2.21 16.67
C LEU A 184 -3.65 -2.81 17.96
N LYS A 185 -4.24 -3.87 18.52
CA LYS A 185 -3.71 -4.59 19.69
C LYS A 185 -2.37 -5.28 19.38
N GLU A 186 -2.20 -5.84 18.20
CA GLU A 186 -0.95 -6.45 17.76
C GLU A 186 0.15 -5.39 17.58
N LEU A 187 -0.17 -4.25 16.96
CA LEU A 187 0.76 -3.10 16.84
C LEU A 187 1.13 -2.55 18.22
N TYR A 188 0.18 -2.43 19.15
CA TYR A 188 0.45 -2.06 20.53
C TYR A 188 1.50 -2.97 21.17
N GLY A 189 1.34 -4.29 21.00
CA GLY A 189 2.25 -5.30 21.58
C GLY A 189 3.69 -5.21 21.05
N VAL A 190 3.90 -4.76 19.81
CA VAL A 190 5.25 -4.71 19.20
C VAL A 190 5.83 -3.30 19.10
N CYS A 191 4.99 -2.26 19.02
CA CYS A 191 5.42 -0.87 18.83
C CYS A 191 5.29 -0.02 20.11
N GLY A 192 4.49 -0.47 21.10
CA GLY A 192 4.06 0.35 22.23
C GLY A 192 2.90 1.29 21.88
N GLY A 193 2.23 1.81 22.90
CA GLY A 193 1.02 2.62 22.75
C GLY A 193 1.25 4.03 22.18
N ASP A 194 2.44 4.59 22.42
CA ASP A 194 2.79 5.96 22.01
C ASP A 194 3.25 6.09 20.55
N ARG A 195 3.37 4.96 19.80
CA ARG A 195 3.71 4.99 18.40
C ARG A 195 2.62 5.73 17.63
N GLU A 196 3.02 6.76 16.89
CA GLU A 196 2.10 7.52 16.04
C GLU A 196 1.47 6.63 14.97
N VAL A 197 0.15 6.68 14.89
CA VAL A 197 -0.66 5.95 13.90
C VAL A 197 -1.85 6.79 13.49
N ILE A 198 -2.19 6.72 12.20
CA ILE A 198 -3.46 7.25 11.68
C ILE A 198 -4.22 6.11 11.02
N VAL A 199 -5.45 5.92 11.43
CA VAL A 199 -6.42 5.03 10.79
C VAL A 199 -7.30 5.88 9.87
N ALA A 200 -7.03 5.82 8.57
CA ALA A 200 -7.85 6.45 7.54
C ALA A 200 -8.97 5.49 7.15
N ARG A 201 -10.22 5.92 7.32
CA ARG A 201 -11.41 5.12 7.05
C ARG A 201 -12.29 5.80 6.01
N GLU A 202 -12.86 5.03 5.07
CA GLU A 202 -13.82 5.50 4.07
C GLU A 202 -13.29 6.70 3.25
N LEU A 203 -12.01 6.69 2.88
CA LEU A 203 -11.35 7.75 2.10
C LEU A 203 -12.17 8.12 0.86
N THR A 204 -12.30 9.42 0.61
CA THR A 204 -13.07 10.06 -0.47
C THR A 204 -14.60 9.88 -0.40
N LYS A 205 -15.11 9.13 0.60
CA LYS A 205 -16.55 8.89 0.79
C LYS A 205 -17.16 9.86 1.79
N LYS A 206 -18.52 9.82 1.89
CA LYS A 206 -19.28 10.70 2.80
C LYS A 206 -18.85 10.61 4.27
N TYR A 207 -18.39 9.47 4.71
CA TYR A 207 -18.01 9.20 6.10
C TYR A 207 -16.50 9.01 6.23
N GLU A 208 -15.71 9.76 5.46
CA GLU A 208 -14.27 9.81 5.59
C GLU A 208 -13.87 10.27 6.98
N GLU A 209 -12.99 9.52 7.62
CA GLU A 209 -12.44 9.80 8.95
C GLU A 209 -10.95 9.48 9.02
N HIS A 210 -10.22 10.30 9.80
CA HIS A 210 -8.83 10.10 10.16
C HIS A 210 -8.74 10.02 11.68
N ILE A 211 -8.43 8.84 12.22
CA ILE A 211 -8.52 8.53 13.64
C ILE A 211 -7.15 8.20 14.20
N GLY A 212 -6.86 8.73 15.38
CA GLY A 212 -5.64 8.49 16.15
C GLY A 212 -4.65 9.64 16.06
N HIS A 213 -3.76 9.71 17.03
CA HIS A 213 -2.46 10.35 16.99
C HIS A 213 -1.41 9.30 17.35
N ASN A 214 -1.80 8.33 18.15
CA ASN A 214 -1.00 7.19 18.57
C ASN A 214 -1.88 5.94 18.65
N ILE A 215 -1.25 4.79 18.91
CA ILE A 215 -1.95 3.50 18.96
C ILE A 215 -2.96 3.45 20.12
N ASN A 216 -2.66 4.07 21.29
CA ASN A 216 -3.60 4.11 22.41
C ASN A 216 -4.90 4.82 22.04
N ASP A 217 -4.79 6.01 21.45
CA ASP A 217 -5.95 6.82 21.03
C ASP A 217 -6.81 6.05 20.02
N ALA A 218 -6.15 5.37 19.05
CA ALA A 218 -6.85 4.56 18.06
C ALA A 218 -7.59 3.37 18.70
N ILE A 219 -6.96 2.67 19.66
CA ILE A 219 -7.60 1.58 20.38
C ILE A 219 -8.82 2.09 21.15
N GLU A 220 -8.67 3.16 21.93
CA GLU A 220 -9.75 3.75 22.73
C GLU A 220 -10.93 4.18 21.85
N PHE A 221 -10.65 4.85 20.73
CA PHE A 221 -11.70 5.28 19.80
C PHE A 221 -12.54 4.12 19.28
N PHE A 222 -11.91 2.99 18.94
CA PHE A 222 -12.61 1.85 18.36
C PHE A 222 -13.12 0.83 19.40
N GLU A 223 -12.82 0.98 20.70
CA GLU A 223 -13.12 -0.02 21.71
C GLU A 223 -14.61 -0.43 21.71
N ASN A 224 -15.50 0.55 21.77
CA ASN A 224 -16.94 0.36 21.87
C ASN A 224 -17.70 0.67 20.57
N LYS A 225 -16.99 0.82 19.44
CA LYS A 225 -17.59 1.12 18.15
C LYS A 225 -17.59 -0.09 17.23
N GLU A 226 -18.64 -0.25 16.47
CA GLU A 226 -18.61 -1.14 15.31
C GLU A 226 -17.73 -0.54 14.23
N VAL A 227 -16.82 -1.33 13.71
CA VAL A 227 -15.91 -0.90 12.64
C VAL A 227 -16.50 -1.33 11.31
N VAL A 228 -16.78 -0.36 10.45
CA VAL A 228 -17.34 -0.56 9.11
C VAL A 228 -16.53 0.19 8.07
N GLY A 229 -16.64 -0.23 6.81
CA GLY A 229 -16.01 0.45 5.67
C GLY A 229 -14.60 -0.03 5.36
N GLU A 230 -13.92 0.68 4.47
CA GLU A 230 -12.57 0.38 4.00
C GLU A 230 -11.53 1.15 4.81
N ILE A 231 -10.42 0.50 5.15
CA ILE A 231 -9.47 1.01 6.13
C ILE A 231 -8.06 0.93 5.60
N THR A 232 -7.34 2.03 5.77
CA THR A 232 -5.89 2.12 5.59
C THR A 232 -5.26 2.60 6.89
N VAL A 233 -4.30 1.85 7.42
CA VAL A 233 -3.55 2.19 8.62
C VAL A 233 -2.18 2.69 8.24
N VAL A 234 -1.81 3.88 8.71
CA VAL A 234 -0.50 4.50 8.49
C VAL A 234 0.24 4.56 9.81
N VAL A 235 1.35 3.86 9.92
CA VAL A 235 2.17 3.74 11.15
C VAL A 235 3.47 4.47 10.94
N LYS A 236 3.77 5.46 11.79
CA LYS A 236 5.06 6.17 11.74
C LYS A 236 6.22 5.21 12.03
N GLY A 237 7.33 5.39 11.33
CA GLY A 237 8.58 4.70 11.66
C GLY A 237 9.15 5.14 13.02
N ILE A 238 10.15 4.41 13.52
CA ILE A 238 10.89 4.84 14.70
C ILE A 238 11.77 6.04 14.34
N ASP A 239 11.86 7.00 15.25
CA ASP A 239 12.86 8.07 15.12
C ASP A 239 14.26 7.49 15.34
N LYS A 240 15.20 7.79 14.43
CA LYS A 240 16.63 7.42 14.61
C LYS A 240 17.21 7.85 15.95
N LYS A 241 16.66 8.90 16.58
CA LYS A 241 17.07 9.38 17.89
C LYS A 241 16.47 8.57 19.04
N MET A 242 15.39 7.84 18.85
CA MET A 242 14.81 6.91 19.84
C MET A 242 15.42 5.51 19.77
N SER A 243 16.22 5.20 18.78
CA SER A 243 17.23 4.14 18.85
C SER A 243 18.44 4.55 19.72
N ILE A 244 18.34 5.63 20.49
CA ILE A 244 19.17 5.84 21.67
C ILE A 244 18.73 4.74 22.62
N VAL A 245 19.41 3.66 22.42
CA VAL A 245 19.46 2.47 23.23
C VAL A 245 19.26 2.90 24.66
N ASN A 246 18.14 2.48 25.25
CA ASN A 246 17.83 2.77 26.64
C ASN A 246 19.10 2.44 27.45
N GLU A 247 19.72 3.44 28.04
CA GLU A 247 20.99 3.31 28.76
C GLU A 247 20.90 2.20 29.82
N ALA A 248 19.72 2.03 30.43
CA ALA A 248 19.45 0.96 31.37
C ALA A 248 19.47 -0.42 30.71
N SER A 249 18.96 -0.56 29.46
CA SER A 249 19.03 -1.82 28.70
C SER A 249 20.47 -2.13 28.30
N LEU A 250 21.23 -1.13 27.82
CA LEU A 250 22.65 -1.31 27.51
C LEU A 250 23.47 -1.70 28.72
N LYS A 251 23.22 -1.10 29.88
CA LYS A 251 23.89 -1.48 31.15
C LYS A 251 23.57 -2.92 31.53
N LYS A 252 22.31 -3.34 31.34
CA LYS A 252 21.89 -4.72 31.60
C LYS A 252 22.59 -5.69 30.66
N ASP A 253 22.52 -5.46 29.34
CA ASP A 253 23.18 -6.29 28.33
C ASP A 253 24.69 -6.35 28.53
N LEU A 254 25.33 -5.22 28.90
CA LEU A 254 26.76 -5.15 29.22
C LEU A 254 27.12 -6.05 30.39
N LYS A 255 26.37 -5.98 31.50
CA LYS A 255 26.55 -6.83 32.68
C LYS A 255 26.35 -8.31 32.36
N GLU A 256 25.32 -8.65 31.56
CA GLU A 256 25.07 -10.04 31.13
C GLU A 256 26.25 -10.61 30.32
N LEU A 257 26.82 -9.84 29.39
CA LEU A 257 27.98 -10.26 28.60
C LEU A 257 29.26 -10.41 29.46
N ILE A 258 29.45 -9.53 30.41
CA ILE A 258 30.57 -9.62 31.33
C ILE A 258 30.43 -10.85 32.24
N ASN A 259 29.24 -11.08 32.79
CA ASN A 259 28.93 -12.27 33.58
C ASN A 259 29.08 -13.58 32.80
N ALA A 260 28.84 -13.53 31.47
CA ALA A 260 29.09 -14.63 30.56
C ALA A 260 30.57 -14.84 30.21
N GLY A 261 31.48 -14.09 30.83
CA GLY A 261 32.94 -14.28 30.68
C GLY A 261 33.63 -13.37 29.67
N LEU A 262 32.95 -12.40 29.06
CA LEU A 262 33.61 -11.44 28.18
C LEU A 262 34.30 -10.33 28.98
N SER A 263 35.49 -9.91 28.52
CA SER A 263 36.08 -8.69 29.09
C SER A 263 35.22 -7.46 28.81
N LEU A 264 35.22 -6.46 29.69
CA LEU A 264 34.52 -5.19 29.52
C LEU A 264 34.80 -4.58 28.11
N SER A 265 36.04 -4.64 27.66
CA SER A 265 36.46 -4.13 26.34
C SER A 265 35.84 -4.92 25.19
N ALA A 266 35.75 -6.24 25.29
CA ALA A 266 35.14 -7.11 24.27
C ALA A 266 33.60 -6.94 24.25
N ALA A 267 32.96 -6.95 25.41
CA ALA A 267 31.52 -6.72 25.56
C ALA A 267 31.11 -5.32 25.02
N SER A 268 31.86 -4.28 25.37
CA SER A 268 31.63 -2.92 24.86
C SER A 268 31.81 -2.83 23.33
N LYS A 269 32.83 -3.48 22.77
CA LYS A 269 33.03 -3.53 21.31
C LYS A 269 31.88 -4.23 20.60
N TYR A 270 31.41 -5.34 21.16
CA TYR A 270 30.29 -6.12 20.62
C TYR A 270 28.99 -5.31 20.62
N LEU A 271 28.62 -4.73 21.79
CA LEU A 271 27.40 -3.94 21.93
C LEU A 271 27.45 -2.66 21.08
N ALA A 272 28.59 -1.99 20.99
CA ALA A 272 28.80 -0.83 20.15
C ALA A 272 28.53 -1.17 18.68
N LYS A 273 29.07 -2.27 18.17
CA LYS A 273 28.84 -2.75 16.81
C LYS A 273 27.36 -3.13 16.57
N LYS A 274 26.78 -3.86 17.54
CA LYS A 274 25.37 -4.30 17.49
C LYS A 274 24.39 -3.12 17.43
N ASN A 275 24.70 -2.03 18.16
CA ASN A 275 23.79 -0.89 18.32
C ASN A 275 24.21 0.37 17.51
N GLY A 276 25.23 0.27 16.63
CA GLY A 276 25.68 1.41 15.82
C GLY A 276 26.29 2.57 16.64
N LEU A 277 26.81 2.27 17.85
CA LEU A 277 27.34 3.28 18.77
C LEU A 277 28.88 3.28 18.80
N LYS A 278 29.47 4.35 19.33
CA LYS A 278 30.92 4.36 19.63
C LYS A 278 31.22 3.49 20.85
N LYS A 279 32.30 2.71 20.79
CA LYS A 279 32.74 1.82 21.89
C LYS A 279 32.87 2.58 23.23
N THR A 280 33.36 3.82 23.18
CA THR A 280 33.55 4.67 24.38
C THR A 280 32.25 4.94 25.10
N ILE A 281 31.11 5.07 24.39
CA ILE A 281 29.79 5.29 25.00
C ILE A 281 29.41 4.08 25.85
N ILE A 282 29.52 2.86 25.27
CA ILE A 282 29.19 1.63 26.00
C ILE A 282 30.17 1.37 27.14
N TYR A 283 31.46 1.61 26.92
CA TYR A 283 32.51 1.39 27.92
C TYR A 283 32.28 2.22 29.21
N ASN A 284 31.77 3.45 29.05
CA ASN A 284 31.48 4.37 30.15
C ASN A 284 30.14 4.08 30.86
N LEU A 285 29.40 3.08 30.46
CA LEU A 285 28.17 2.62 31.08
C LEU A 285 28.39 1.64 32.25
N ASN A 286 29.62 1.15 32.38
CA ASN A 286 29.95 0.16 33.41
C ASN A 286 29.98 0.77 34.80
#